data_468a93d79e351eb5ef95b9d1bb852cdc
#
_entry.id   468a93d79e351eb5ef95b9d1bb852cdc
#
_cell.length_a   1.000
_cell.length_b   1.000
_cell.length_c   1.000
_cell.angle_alpha   90.00
_cell.angle_beta   90.00
_cell.angle_gamma   90.00
#
_symmetry.space_group_name_H-M   'P 1'
#
loop_
_entity.id
_entity.type
_entity.pdbx_description
1 polymer ?
#
loop_
_entity_poly.entity_id
_entity_poly.type
_entity_poly.pdbx_seq_one_letter_code
_entity_poly.pdbx_strand_id
1 'polypeptide(L)'
;MLRAAIESLAENFSDAVIAPLFWYLLLGPVGICGYKAVNTLDSMIGHRSDRFLAFGMVAARLDDAANFIPARLSGVLLALAAAFVPAARPFAALATMWRDAAKHRSPNAGWPEAAMAGALDLALAGPRRYHGTLVADPWIGVGRARAELPDLRRALALFVLACVIAAGLIVVALILLLEA
;
A
#
# COMPACT_ATOMS: atom_id res chain seq x y z
N MET A 1 -9.95 5.87 -14.44
CA MET A 1 -9.12 6.92 -13.81
C MET A 1 -9.25 6.92 -12.29
N LEU A 2 -10.43 7.18 -11.69
CA LEU A 2 -10.56 7.28 -10.22
C LEU A 2 -10.12 6.01 -9.46
N ARG A 3 -10.47 4.82 -9.96
CA ARG A 3 -10.02 3.55 -9.38
C ARG A 3 -8.49 3.46 -9.32
N ALA A 4 -7.81 3.74 -10.43
CA ALA A 4 -6.34 3.74 -10.46
C ALA A 4 -5.72 4.78 -9.50
N ALA A 5 -6.36 5.93 -9.31
CA ALA A 5 -5.91 6.91 -8.32
C ALA A 5 -6.03 6.40 -6.88
N ILE A 6 -7.11 5.66 -6.57
CA ILE A 6 -7.31 5.06 -5.24
C ILE A 6 -6.27 3.95 -4.99
N GLU A 7 -5.99 3.10 -6.00
CA GLU A 7 -4.96 2.06 -5.94
C GLU A 7 -3.58 2.68 -5.70
N SER A 8 -3.20 3.67 -6.54
CA SER A 8 -1.93 4.39 -6.39
C SER A 8 -1.81 5.08 -5.02
N LEU A 9 -2.91 5.58 -4.45
CA LEU A 9 -2.92 6.18 -3.12
C LEU A 9 -2.62 5.13 -2.04
N ALA A 10 -3.19 3.93 -2.15
CA ALA A 10 -2.95 2.83 -1.21
C ALA A 10 -1.50 2.33 -1.30
N GLU A 11 -0.97 2.12 -2.51
CA GLU A 11 0.42 1.75 -2.74
C GLU A 11 1.39 2.81 -2.18
N ASN A 12 1.17 4.10 -2.50
CA ASN A 12 2.01 5.18 -2.02
C ASN A 12 1.98 5.34 -0.49
N PHE A 13 0.86 5.02 0.16
CA PHE A 13 0.82 4.98 1.62
C PHE A 13 1.82 3.96 2.18
N SER A 14 1.94 2.79 1.57
CA SER A 14 2.94 1.79 1.95
C SER A 14 4.35 2.26 1.61
N ASP A 15 4.62 2.58 0.34
CA ASP A 15 5.98 2.67 -0.19
C ASP A 15 6.62 4.06 0.01
N ALA A 16 5.79 5.10 0.12
CA ALA A 16 6.28 6.47 0.29
C ALA A 16 6.13 7.00 1.73
N VAL A 17 5.32 6.33 2.59
CA VAL A 17 5.13 6.78 3.98
C VAL A 17 5.58 5.70 4.97
N ILE A 18 4.92 4.56 5.00
CA ILE A 18 5.14 3.59 6.08
C ILE A 18 6.48 2.88 5.94
N ALA A 19 6.89 2.45 4.75
CA ALA A 19 8.16 1.75 4.59
C ALA A 19 9.38 2.65 4.88
N PRO A 20 9.46 3.90 4.38
CA PRO A 20 10.53 4.81 4.80
C PRO A 20 10.57 5.05 6.29
N LEU A 21 9.42 5.26 6.95
CA LEU A 21 9.34 5.45 8.40
C LEU A 21 9.78 4.20 9.17
N PHE A 22 9.35 3.03 8.75
CA PHE A 22 9.73 1.74 9.33
C PHE A 22 11.25 1.55 9.33
N TRP A 23 11.88 1.75 8.18
CA TRP A 23 13.33 1.60 8.05
C TRP A 23 14.11 2.71 8.77
N TYR A 24 13.55 3.92 8.83
CA TYR A 24 14.13 4.99 9.64
C TYR A 24 14.10 4.67 11.14
N LEU A 25 13.00 4.13 11.65
CA LEU A 25 12.88 3.75 13.06
C LEU A 25 13.81 2.60 13.44
N LEU A 26 14.08 1.67 12.52
CA LEU A 26 14.97 0.54 12.78
C LEU A 26 16.46 0.88 12.68
N LEU A 27 16.86 1.63 11.67
CA LEU A 27 18.26 1.84 11.28
C LEU A 27 18.63 3.32 11.10
N GLY A 28 17.75 4.24 11.50
CA GLY A 28 17.98 5.68 11.38
C GLY A 28 18.14 6.16 9.93
N PRO A 29 18.94 7.20 9.69
CA PRO A 29 19.16 7.76 8.35
C PRO A 29 19.70 6.74 7.34
N VAL A 30 20.51 5.78 7.78
CA VAL A 30 21.04 4.73 6.90
C VAL A 30 19.91 3.83 6.38
N GLY A 31 18.95 3.50 7.26
CA GLY A 31 17.80 2.66 6.90
C GLY A 31 16.91 3.30 5.84
N ILE A 32 16.53 4.57 6.05
CA ILE A 32 15.69 5.27 5.06
C ILE A 32 16.42 5.48 3.73
N CYS A 33 17.71 5.83 3.75
CA CYS A 33 18.51 5.98 2.52
C CYS A 33 18.63 4.65 1.78
N GLY A 34 18.93 3.56 2.49
CA GLY A 34 19.02 2.21 1.93
C GLY A 34 17.70 1.75 1.31
N TYR A 35 16.60 1.90 2.05
CA TYR A 35 15.27 1.60 1.54
C TYR A 35 14.94 2.40 0.26
N LYS A 36 15.16 3.73 0.28
CA LYS A 36 14.87 4.57 -0.88
C LYS A 36 15.74 4.25 -2.08
N ALA A 37 16.99 3.84 -1.89
CA ALA A 37 17.85 3.38 -2.96
C ALA A 37 17.27 2.10 -3.61
N VAL A 38 16.90 1.10 -2.83
CA VAL A 38 16.28 -0.15 -3.32
C VAL A 38 14.96 0.13 -4.05
N ASN A 39 14.07 0.89 -3.44
CA ASN A 39 12.77 1.25 -4.01
C ASN A 39 12.91 2.05 -5.33
N THR A 40 13.90 2.94 -5.42
CA THR A 40 14.20 3.67 -6.66
C THR A 40 14.77 2.76 -7.73
N LEU A 41 15.68 1.85 -7.36
CA LEU A 41 16.23 0.86 -8.29
C LEU A 41 15.13 -0.03 -8.86
N ASP A 42 14.22 -0.55 -8.04
CA ASP A 42 13.08 -1.33 -8.52
C ASP A 42 12.24 -0.53 -9.51
N SER A 43 11.87 0.71 -9.17
CA SER A 43 11.09 1.58 -10.05
C SER A 43 11.77 1.87 -11.39
N MET A 44 13.11 1.95 -11.43
CA MET A 44 13.87 2.28 -12.64
C MET A 44 14.19 1.06 -13.50
N ILE A 45 14.51 -0.07 -12.90
CA ILE A 45 15.03 -1.25 -13.61
C ILE A 45 14.35 -2.57 -13.25
N GLY A 46 13.44 -2.61 -12.25
CA GLY A 46 12.70 -3.80 -11.82
C GLY A 46 11.71 -4.33 -12.86
N HIS A 47 11.33 -3.47 -13.83
CA HIS A 47 10.51 -3.92 -14.95
C HIS A 47 11.26 -4.90 -15.85
N ARG A 48 10.61 -6.02 -16.16
CA ARG A 48 11.16 -7.04 -17.07
C ARG A 48 11.39 -6.45 -18.46
N SER A 49 12.61 -6.10 -18.75
CA SER A 49 13.08 -5.76 -20.08
C SER A 49 14.26 -6.66 -20.42
N ASP A 50 14.47 -6.98 -21.70
CA ASP A 50 15.57 -7.85 -22.15
C ASP A 50 16.94 -7.35 -21.69
N ARG A 51 17.08 -6.04 -21.52
CA ARG A 51 18.31 -5.38 -21.09
C ARG A 51 18.63 -5.58 -19.60
N PHE A 52 17.62 -5.65 -18.74
CA PHE A 52 17.80 -5.65 -17.28
C PHE A 52 17.19 -6.89 -16.59
N LEU A 53 16.93 -7.97 -17.33
CA LEU A 53 16.20 -9.12 -16.83
C LEU A 53 16.79 -9.70 -15.54
N ALA A 54 18.12 -9.91 -15.49
CA ALA A 54 18.77 -10.47 -14.30
C ALA A 54 18.98 -9.41 -13.19
N PHE A 55 19.47 -8.23 -13.55
CA PHE A 55 19.81 -7.19 -12.60
C PHE A 55 18.54 -6.54 -11.99
N GLY A 56 17.53 -6.30 -12.81
CA GLY A 56 16.24 -5.79 -12.37
C GLY A 56 15.49 -6.78 -11.47
N MET A 57 15.65 -8.08 -11.70
CA MET A 57 15.08 -9.11 -10.82
C MET A 57 15.64 -9.03 -9.39
N VAL A 58 16.93 -8.72 -9.23
CA VAL A 58 17.54 -8.56 -7.90
C VAL A 58 16.93 -7.33 -7.20
N ALA A 59 16.81 -6.20 -7.91
CA ALA A 59 16.19 -4.98 -7.36
C ALA A 59 14.75 -5.24 -6.91
N ALA A 60 13.93 -5.89 -7.75
CA ALA A 60 12.55 -6.25 -7.45
C ALA A 60 12.44 -7.18 -6.21
N ARG A 61 13.33 -8.17 -6.09
CA ARG A 61 13.34 -9.08 -4.93
C ARG A 61 13.75 -8.39 -3.63
N LEU A 62 14.70 -7.47 -3.70
CA LEU A 62 15.11 -6.66 -2.54
C LEU A 62 13.99 -5.71 -2.10
N ASP A 63 13.33 -5.07 -3.05
CA ASP A 63 12.17 -4.21 -2.78
C ASP A 63 11.02 -5.02 -2.16
N ASP A 64 10.71 -6.19 -2.72
CA ASP A 64 9.71 -7.10 -2.18
C ASP A 64 10.03 -7.50 -0.72
N ALA A 65 11.29 -7.79 -0.41
CA ALA A 65 11.73 -8.13 0.95
C ALA A 65 11.65 -6.91 1.89
N ALA A 66 12.06 -5.73 1.42
CA ALA A 66 12.05 -4.50 2.20
C ALA A 66 10.62 -4.03 2.52
N ASN A 67 9.66 -4.28 1.64
CA ASN A 67 8.26 -3.91 1.80
C ASN A 67 7.40 -4.98 2.50
N PHE A 68 7.94 -6.15 2.82
CA PHE A 68 7.16 -7.27 3.35
C PHE A 68 6.40 -6.93 4.64
N ILE A 69 7.05 -6.36 5.64
CA ILE A 69 6.42 -5.93 6.89
C ILE A 69 5.67 -4.60 6.71
N PRO A 70 6.26 -3.56 6.11
CA PRO A 70 5.58 -2.27 5.91
C PRO A 70 4.23 -2.36 5.21
N ALA A 71 4.10 -3.18 4.16
CA ALA A 71 2.85 -3.33 3.44
C ALA A 71 1.70 -3.88 4.30
N ARG A 72 2.00 -4.82 5.20
CA ARG A 72 1.02 -5.38 6.13
C ARG A 72 0.62 -4.38 7.20
N LEU A 73 1.60 -3.64 7.74
CA LEU A 73 1.35 -2.54 8.67
C LEU A 73 0.48 -1.45 8.02
N SER A 74 0.75 -1.11 6.76
CA SER A 74 -0.05 -0.15 5.99
C SER A 74 -1.51 -0.57 5.87
N GLY A 75 -1.77 -1.83 5.54
CA GLY A 75 -3.13 -2.36 5.48
C GLY A 75 -3.86 -2.29 6.82
N VAL A 76 -3.18 -2.63 7.93
CA VAL A 76 -3.75 -2.52 9.28
C VAL A 76 -4.04 -1.07 9.65
N LEU A 77 -3.12 -0.14 9.37
CA LEU A 77 -3.32 1.29 9.65
C LEU A 77 -4.49 1.89 8.85
N LEU A 78 -4.66 1.50 7.58
CA LEU A 78 -5.82 1.88 6.77
C LEU A 78 -7.13 1.31 7.35
N ALA A 79 -7.11 0.07 7.84
CA ALA A 79 -8.27 -0.52 8.49
C ALA A 79 -8.62 0.18 9.82
N LEU A 80 -7.61 0.58 10.61
CA LEU A 80 -7.80 1.40 11.81
C LEU A 80 -8.37 2.78 11.47
N ALA A 81 -7.83 3.45 10.45
CA ALA A 81 -8.33 4.74 9.98
C ALA A 81 -9.79 4.66 9.53
N ALA A 82 -10.21 3.52 8.96
CA ALA A 82 -11.58 3.30 8.52
C ALA A 82 -12.60 3.36 9.67
N ALA A 83 -12.19 3.14 10.92
CA ALA A 83 -13.08 3.29 12.07
C ALA A 83 -13.52 4.74 12.31
N PHE A 84 -12.80 5.71 11.81
CA PHE A 84 -13.02 7.14 12.03
C PHE A 84 -13.47 7.89 10.77
N VAL A 85 -13.54 7.23 9.62
CA VAL A 85 -14.01 7.83 8.36
C VAL A 85 -15.48 7.46 8.14
N PRO A 86 -16.39 8.44 7.96
CA PRO A 86 -17.79 8.16 7.72
C PRO A 86 -18.05 7.22 6.54
N ALA A 87 -18.93 6.25 6.74
CA ALA A 87 -19.28 5.22 5.76
C ALA A 87 -18.12 4.30 5.32
N ALA A 88 -16.95 4.34 5.98
CA ALA A 88 -15.91 3.34 5.81
C ALA A 88 -16.15 2.14 6.73
N ARG A 89 -15.59 0.99 6.36
CA ARG A 89 -15.87 -0.31 6.96
C ARG A 89 -14.59 -0.98 7.49
N PRO A 90 -14.20 -0.76 8.76
CA PRO A 90 -12.92 -1.25 9.28
C PRO A 90 -12.79 -2.78 9.27
N PHE A 91 -13.83 -3.50 9.66
CA PHE A 91 -13.82 -4.97 9.66
C PHE A 91 -13.82 -5.55 8.24
N ALA A 92 -14.51 -4.90 7.29
CA ALA A 92 -14.46 -5.28 5.89
C ALA A 92 -13.08 -5.01 5.28
N ALA A 93 -12.38 -3.95 5.69
CA ALA A 93 -11.01 -3.67 5.32
C ALA A 93 -10.08 -4.83 5.71
N LEU A 94 -10.11 -5.25 6.98
CA LEU A 94 -9.32 -6.39 7.47
C LEU A 94 -9.68 -7.69 6.76
N ALA A 95 -10.98 -8.01 6.65
CA ALA A 95 -11.44 -9.24 6.00
C ALA A 95 -11.02 -9.30 4.52
N THR A 96 -11.15 -8.18 3.79
CA THR A 96 -10.74 -8.11 2.38
C THR A 96 -9.23 -8.20 2.25
N MET A 97 -8.47 -7.54 3.13
CA MET A 97 -7.01 -7.61 3.18
C MET A 97 -6.53 -9.06 3.28
N TRP A 98 -7.01 -9.82 4.25
CA TRP A 98 -6.60 -11.21 4.44
C TRP A 98 -7.06 -12.16 3.32
N ARG A 99 -8.22 -11.90 2.73
CA ARG A 99 -8.79 -12.74 1.67
C ARG A 99 -8.15 -12.48 0.31
N ASP A 100 -7.87 -11.21 -0.03
CA ASP A 100 -7.63 -10.77 -1.40
C ASP A 100 -6.23 -10.22 -1.67
N ALA A 101 -5.42 -9.91 -0.65
CA ALA A 101 -4.09 -9.34 -0.85
C ALA A 101 -3.20 -10.20 -1.77
N ALA A 102 -3.27 -11.51 -1.64
CA ALA A 102 -2.49 -12.45 -2.45
C ALA A 102 -2.92 -12.52 -3.93
N LYS A 103 -4.03 -11.88 -4.30
CA LYS A 103 -4.47 -11.80 -5.71
C LYS A 103 -3.66 -10.78 -6.51
N HIS A 104 -2.99 -9.85 -5.84
CA HIS A 104 -2.14 -8.86 -6.50
C HIS A 104 -0.85 -9.50 -7.00
N ARG A 105 -0.29 -8.98 -8.13
CA ARG A 105 0.97 -9.48 -8.70
C ARG A 105 2.18 -9.23 -7.80
N SER A 106 2.21 -8.07 -7.13
CA SER A 106 3.20 -7.78 -6.09
C SER A 106 2.77 -8.46 -4.79
N PRO A 107 3.68 -9.12 -4.06
CA PRO A 107 3.39 -9.73 -2.76
C PRO A 107 3.08 -8.71 -1.66
N ASN A 108 3.30 -7.42 -1.94
CA ASN A 108 3.19 -6.31 -1.00
C ASN A 108 2.03 -5.36 -1.32
N ALA A 109 1.93 -4.83 -2.55
CA ALA A 109 0.94 -3.82 -2.92
C ALA A 109 -0.51 -4.27 -2.67
N GLY A 110 -0.77 -5.57 -2.77
CA GLY A 110 -2.11 -6.11 -2.50
C GLY A 110 -2.63 -5.89 -1.08
N TRP A 111 -1.76 -5.71 -0.07
CA TRP A 111 -2.18 -5.52 1.32
C TRP A 111 -2.87 -4.18 1.56
N PRO A 112 -2.24 -3.03 1.27
CA PRO A 112 -2.90 -1.73 1.40
C PRO A 112 -4.04 -1.55 0.40
N GLU A 113 -3.93 -2.07 -0.84
CA GLU A 113 -5.02 -2.00 -1.80
C GLU A 113 -6.26 -2.77 -1.35
N ALA A 114 -6.11 -4.00 -0.85
CA ALA A 114 -7.23 -4.79 -0.38
C ALA A 114 -7.87 -4.19 0.88
N ALA A 115 -7.08 -3.60 1.79
CA ALA A 115 -7.61 -2.86 2.92
C ALA A 115 -8.43 -1.64 2.46
N MET A 116 -7.93 -0.86 1.50
CA MET A 116 -8.62 0.29 0.93
C MET A 116 -9.91 -0.14 0.20
N ALA A 117 -9.86 -1.22 -0.60
CA ALA A 117 -11.02 -1.78 -1.29
C ALA A 117 -12.13 -2.18 -0.30
N GLY A 118 -11.77 -2.91 0.75
CA GLY A 118 -12.72 -3.33 1.79
C GLY A 118 -13.28 -2.16 2.59
N ALA A 119 -12.44 -1.18 2.95
CA ALA A 119 -12.86 0.01 3.68
C ALA A 119 -13.91 0.83 2.92
N LEU A 120 -13.75 0.95 1.61
CA LEU A 120 -14.58 1.80 0.74
C LEU A 120 -15.73 1.06 0.05
N ASP A 121 -15.85 -0.26 0.24
CA ASP A 121 -16.82 -1.11 -0.46
C ASP A 121 -16.64 -1.04 -1.99
N LEU A 122 -15.39 -1.15 -2.44
CA LEU A 122 -15.00 -1.11 -3.84
C LEU A 122 -14.39 -2.45 -4.29
N ALA A 123 -14.40 -2.67 -5.61
CA ALA A 123 -13.58 -3.66 -6.28
C ALA A 123 -12.47 -2.91 -7.04
N LEU A 124 -11.22 -3.12 -6.63
CA LEU A 124 -10.02 -2.56 -7.24
C LEU A 124 -9.33 -3.58 -8.15
N ALA A 125 -8.23 -3.21 -8.78
CA ALA A 125 -7.57 -4.03 -9.81
C ALA A 125 -8.54 -4.43 -10.94
N GLY A 126 -8.72 -5.70 -11.24
CA GLY A 126 -9.63 -6.19 -12.27
C GLY A 126 -9.13 -5.96 -13.71
N PRO A 127 -9.88 -6.45 -14.70
CA PRO A 127 -9.48 -6.36 -16.10
C PRO A 127 -9.29 -4.92 -16.57
N ARG A 128 -8.16 -4.66 -17.28
CA ARG A 128 -7.79 -3.34 -17.83
C ARG A 128 -7.25 -3.46 -19.24
N ARG A 129 -7.43 -2.43 -20.04
CA ARG A 129 -6.81 -2.32 -21.36
C ARG A 129 -5.58 -1.43 -21.30
N TYR A 130 -4.42 -1.99 -21.68
CA TYR A 130 -3.17 -1.26 -21.88
C TYR A 130 -2.79 -1.35 -23.36
N HIS A 131 -2.66 -0.21 -24.03
CA HIS A 131 -2.29 -0.16 -25.47
C HIS A 131 -3.10 -1.13 -26.35
N GLY A 132 -4.40 -1.27 -26.10
CA GLY A 132 -5.29 -2.17 -26.84
C GLY A 132 -5.32 -3.62 -26.35
N THR A 133 -4.37 -4.06 -25.55
CA THR A 133 -4.32 -5.41 -24.99
C THR A 133 -5.10 -5.49 -23.68
N LEU A 134 -5.98 -6.50 -23.55
CA LEU A 134 -6.71 -6.77 -22.31
C LEU A 134 -5.81 -7.53 -21.34
N VAL A 135 -5.54 -6.94 -20.20
CA VAL A 135 -4.88 -7.60 -19.06
C VAL A 135 -5.96 -7.99 -18.06
N ALA A 136 -6.14 -9.28 -17.85
CA ALA A 136 -7.18 -9.85 -16.99
C ALA A 136 -6.63 -10.06 -15.57
N ASP A 137 -6.43 -8.97 -14.82
CA ASP A 137 -6.10 -9.07 -13.40
C ASP A 137 -7.35 -9.45 -12.57
N PRO A 138 -7.19 -10.21 -11.48
CA PRO A 138 -8.29 -10.54 -10.59
C PRO A 138 -8.78 -9.30 -9.85
N TRP A 139 -10.08 -9.31 -9.48
CA TRP A 139 -10.63 -8.26 -8.64
C TRP A 139 -10.18 -8.39 -7.19
N ILE A 140 -9.82 -7.26 -6.59
CA ILE A 140 -9.50 -7.09 -5.17
C ILE A 140 -10.69 -6.38 -4.53
N GLY A 141 -11.34 -7.04 -3.57
CA GLY A 141 -12.62 -6.59 -3.02
C GLY A 141 -13.83 -7.11 -3.79
N VAL A 142 -14.99 -7.01 -3.16
CA VAL A 142 -16.29 -7.50 -3.70
C VAL A 142 -17.32 -6.38 -3.87
N GLY A 143 -16.90 -5.13 -3.65
CA GLY A 143 -17.75 -3.96 -3.76
C GLY A 143 -17.96 -3.48 -5.19
N ARG A 144 -18.29 -2.21 -5.35
CA ARG A 144 -18.55 -1.59 -6.67
C ARG A 144 -17.26 -1.48 -7.49
N ALA A 145 -17.29 -1.91 -8.74
CA ALA A 145 -16.15 -1.77 -9.66
C ALA A 145 -15.98 -0.33 -10.19
N ARG A 146 -17.06 0.47 -10.16
CA ARG A 146 -17.06 1.87 -10.61
C ARG A 146 -16.83 2.79 -9.41
N ALA A 147 -15.61 3.31 -9.29
CA ALA A 147 -15.28 4.33 -8.31
C ALA A 147 -15.78 5.72 -8.76
N GLU A 148 -16.25 6.51 -7.81
CA GLU A 148 -16.78 7.86 -7.99
C GLU A 148 -15.96 8.89 -7.21
N LEU A 149 -16.17 10.18 -7.43
CA LEU A 149 -15.43 11.24 -6.76
C LEU A 149 -15.58 11.21 -5.20
N PRO A 150 -16.76 10.91 -4.63
CA PRO A 150 -16.86 10.69 -3.18
C PRO A 150 -15.97 9.57 -2.64
N ASP A 151 -15.74 8.50 -3.42
CA ASP A 151 -14.86 7.40 -3.03
C ASP A 151 -13.41 7.86 -2.95
N LEU A 152 -12.95 8.66 -3.93
CA LEU A 152 -11.61 9.25 -3.89
C LEU A 152 -11.43 10.18 -2.69
N ARG A 153 -12.45 11.00 -2.35
CA ARG A 153 -12.39 11.86 -1.16
C ARG A 153 -12.28 11.04 0.13
N ARG A 154 -13.00 9.94 0.23
CA ARG A 154 -12.91 9.03 1.38
C ARG A 154 -11.56 8.30 1.41
N ALA A 155 -11.01 7.91 0.26
CA ALA A 155 -9.67 7.33 0.17
C ALA A 155 -8.60 8.31 0.66
N LEU A 156 -8.68 9.58 0.27
CA LEU A 156 -7.80 10.64 0.77
C LEU A 156 -7.94 10.85 2.28
N ALA A 157 -9.17 10.84 2.80
CA ALA A 157 -9.41 10.94 4.24
C ALA A 157 -8.80 9.75 4.99
N LEU A 158 -8.94 8.53 4.47
CA LEU A 158 -8.29 7.33 5.02
C LEU A 158 -6.77 7.46 5.03
N PHE A 159 -6.18 7.91 3.93
CA PHE A 159 -4.74 8.12 3.80
C PHE A 159 -4.22 9.12 4.84
N VAL A 160 -4.83 10.32 4.91
CA VAL A 160 -4.41 11.36 5.85
C VAL A 160 -4.56 10.88 7.30
N LEU A 161 -5.68 10.26 7.62
CA LEU A 161 -5.93 9.78 8.98
C LEU A 161 -5.00 8.64 9.36
N ALA A 162 -4.70 7.72 8.43
CA ALA A 162 -3.72 6.66 8.66
C ALA A 162 -2.31 7.23 8.90
N CYS A 163 -1.91 8.31 8.20
CA CYS A 163 -0.68 9.03 8.47
C CYS A 163 -0.67 9.64 9.89
N VAL A 164 -1.77 10.27 10.31
CA VAL A 164 -1.90 10.85 11.66
C VAL A 164 -1.83 9.75 12.73
N ILE A 165 -2.50 8.62 12.53
CA ILE A 165 -2.45 7.48 13.44
C ILE A 165 -1.01 6.94 13.53
N ALA A 166 -0.34 6.75 12.40
CA ALA A 166 1.05 6.29 12.38
C ALA A 166 1.99 7.23 13.14
N ALA A 167 1.87 8.54 12.90
CA ALA A 167 2.65 9.56 13.62
C ALA A 167 2.34 9.54 15.13
N GLY A 168 1.08 9.45 15.52
CA GLY A 168 0.66 9.35 16.92
C GLY A 168 1.25 8.12 17.62
N LEU A 169 1.22 6.95 16.97
CA LEU A 169 1.80 5.72 17.52
C LEU A 169 3.32 5.84 17.71
N ILE A 170 4.02 6.49 16.78
CA ILE A 170 5.47 6.74 16.90
C ILE A 170 5.75 7.65 18.09
N VAL A 171 5.00 8.75 18.23
CA VAL A 171 5.17 9.69 19.36
C VAL A 171 4.93 8.97 20.69
N VAL A 172 3.87 8.20 20.81
CA VAL A 172 3.58 7.42 22.03
C VAL A 172 4.72 6.45 22.33
N ALA A 173 5.19 5.70 21.32
CA ALA A 173 6.30 4.76 21.50
C ALA A 173 7.58 5.47 21.97
N LEU A 174 7.89 6.65 21.43
CA LEU A 174 9.06 7.42 21.84
C LEU A 174 8.93 7.95 23.29
N ILE A 175 7.75 8.42 23.70
CA ILE A 175 7.51 8.84 25.09
C ILE A 175 7.75 7.67 26.05
N LEU A 176 7.16 6.51 25.76
CA LEU A 176 7.32 5.33 26.61
C LEU A 176 8.77 4.84 26.71
N LEU A 177 9.55 4.99 25.63
CA LEU A 177 10.98 4.65 25.65
C LEU A 177 11.83 5.65 26.44
N LEU A 178 11.39 6.89 26.54
CA LEU A 178 12.10 7.92 27.34
C LEU A 178 11.81 7.82 28.84
N GLU A 179 10.69 7.19 29.22
CA GLU A 179 10.27 7.00 30.61
C GLU A 179 10.75 5.66 31.20
N ALA A 180 11.26 4.74 30.36
CA ALA A 180 11.77 3.42 30.75
C ALA A 180 13.27 3.43 31.04
#